data_7f16f9a8f0d39477b76fa76c1d8c874e
#
_entry.id   7f16f9a8f0d39477b76fa76c1d8c874e
#
_cell.length_a   1.000
_cell.length_b   1.000
_cell.length_c   1.000
_cell.angle_alpha   90.00
_cell.angle_beta   90.00
_cell.angle_gamma   90.00
#
_symmetry.space_group_name_H-M   'P 1'
#
loop_
_entity.id
_entity.type
_entity.pdbx_description
1 polymer ?
#
loop_
_entity_poly.entity_id
_entity_poly.type
_entity_poly.pdbx_seq_one_letter_code
_entity_poly.pdbx_strand_id
1 'polypeptide(L)'
;CTAVDITQKKKNQQKIEYQANNDFLTGLYNRMKCELDLRNIIRDAVCSNQKGALMFIDLDDFKHINDGLGHQYGDLLLQQIAAGLQGIPGLRGHCYRMGGDEFVVIVKPEQFIGLSKIIKNVVALFNRPWYLRGTEYFCTMSMGVATFPDNSDDVHEIVKMADMAMYDAKRSGKNRYNFYDGSKNHNTVQRLDIENNMRQAVASQIHEFVVFYQPVVDTVTKKCMSCEALVRWDSKALGFMGPGDFIPLAEYLGLITDIGDYVLEEACRQCKIWNDKGYKDFHINVNLSVVQLLQQNVVENVGRILSRTGVNPRNIVLEITESFAINDMERVLKIISGLKALGPRIALDDFGTGYSSLNYIKQLPLNIIKVDKTFIDDIVEDEYAQ
;
A
#
# COMPACT_ATOMS: atom_id res chain seq x y z
N CYS A 1 -65.17 12.55 0.71
CA CYS A 1 -63.68 12.54 0.60
C CYS A 1 -63.13 11.67 1.72
N THR A 2 -62.59 10.51 1.39
CA THR A 2 -61.89 9.63 2.35
C THR A 2 -60.44 10.06 2.35
N ALA A 3 -59.97 10.63 3.45
CA ALA A 3 -58.54 10.89 3.68
C ALA A 3 -57.91 9.58 4.14
N VAL A 4 -56.93 9.04 3.37
CA VAL A 4 -56.17 7.86 3.76
C VAL A 4 -54.84 8.35 4.36
N ASP A 5 -54.55 7.92 5.58
CA ASP A 5 -53.25 8.18 6.19
C ASP A 5 -52.17 7.35 5.51
N ILE A 6 -51.30 8.04 4.74
CA ILE A 6 -50.19 7.44 3.99
C ILE A 6 -48.85 7.54 4.72
N THR A 7 -48.84 8.01 5.97
CA THR A 7 -47.58 8.28 6.77
C THR A 7 -46.75 7.02 6.88
N GLN A 8 -47.35 5.89 7.24
CA GLN A 8 -46.61 4.62 7.37
C GLN A 8 -46.07 4.13 6.03
N LYS A 9 -46.86 4.29 4.96
CA LYS A 9 -46.44 3.92 3.59
C LYS A 9 -45.27 4.76 3.14
N LYS A 10 -45.29 6.09 3.39
CA LYS A 10 -44.15 6.99 3.09
C LYS A 10 -42.91 6.65 3.90
N LYS A 11 -43.05 6.38 5.22
CA LYS A 11 -41.89 5.96 6.06
C LYS A 11 -41.28 4.65 5.56
N ASN A 12 -42.10 3.66 5.22
CA ASN A 12 -41.59 2.41 4.69
C ASN A 12 -40.90 2.59 3.32
N GLN A 13 -41.44 3.41 2.45
CA GLN A 13 -40.82 3.73 1.18
C GLN A 13 -39.48 4.45 1.33
N GLN A 14 -39.41 5.45 2.21
CA GLN A 14 -38.15 6.15 2.53
C GLN A 14 -37.11 5.19 3.12
N LYS A 15 -37.52 4.23 3.97
CA LYS A 15 -36.62 3.22 4.53
C LYS A 15 -36.07 2.29 3.45
N ILE A 16 -36.91 1.84 2.54
CA ILE A 16 -36.52 0.98 1.40
C ILE A 16 -35.58 1.76 0.48
N GLU A 17 -35.87 3.01 0.17
CA GLU A 17 -35.04 3.87 -0.67
C GLU A 17 -33.68 4.15 -0.01
N TYR A 18 -33.66 4.40 1.30
CA TYR A 18 -32.44 4.56 2.05
C TYR A 18 -31.60 3.29 2.00
N GLN A 19 -32.17 2.11 2.25
CA GLN A 19 -31.48 0.83 2.21
C GLN A 19 -30.97 0.47 0.80
N ALA A 20 -31.67 0.89 -0.25
CA ALA A 20 -31.26 0.65 -1.63
C ALA A 20 -30.07 1.54 -2.07
N ASN A 21 -29.93 2.72 -1.48
CA ASN A 21 -28.97 3.74 -1.93
C ASN A 21 -27.77 3.97 -0.99
N ASN A 22 -27.83 3.48 0.24
CA ASN A 22 -26.79 3.76 1.24
C ASN A 22 -26.05 2.48 1.69
N ASP A 23 -24.80 2.65 2.06
CA ASP A 23 -24.02 1.66 2.80
C ASP A 23 -24.44 1.70 4.28
N PHE A 24 -24.82 0.57 4.82
CA PHE A 24 -25.41 0.50 6.17
C PHE A 24 -24.37 0.69 7.29
N LEU A 25 -23.08 0.43 7.03
CA LEU A 25 -22.02 0.60 8.00
C LEU A 25 -21.62 2.06 8.16
N THR A 26 -21.42 2.75 7.06
CA THR A 26 -20.86 4.12 7.03
C THR A 26 -21.93 5.20 6.87
N GLY A 27 -23.12 4.86 6.40
CA GLY A 27 -24.18 5.79 6.05
C GLY A 27 -23.92 6.61 4.77
N LEU A 28 -22.78 6.40 4.10
CA LEU A 28 -22.51 6.98 2.79
C LEU A 28 -23.42 6.36 1.73
N TYR A 29 -23.49 6.97 0.57
CA TYR A 29 -24.12 6.33 -0.57
C TYR A 29 -23.33 5.09 -1.01
N ASN A 30 -24.04 4.08 -1.53
CA ASN A 30 -23.44 2.83 -2.00
C ASN A 30 -23.03 2.93 -3.48
N ARG A 31 -22.45 1.84 -4.00
CA ARG A 31 -21.99 1.73 -5.38
C ARG A 31 -23.08 2.02 -6.40
N MET A 32 -24.31 1.49 -6.21
CA MET A 32 -25.40 1.69 -7.15
C MET A 32 -25.78 3.17 -7.27
N LYS A 33 -25.83 3.86 -6.13
CA LYS A 33 -26.12 5.30 -6.09
C LYS A 33 -24.99 6.11 -6.72
N CYS A 34 -23.73 5.71 -6.51
CA CYS A 34 -22.56 6.32 -7.14
C CYS A 34 -22.66 6.29 -8.68
N GLU A 35 -22.94 5.13 -9.26
CA GLU A 35 -23.06 4.96 -10.71
C GLU A 35 -24.20 5.80 -11.30
N LEU A 36 -25.34 5.85 -10.61
CA LEU A 36 -26.48 6.66 -11.02
C LEU A 36 -26.18 8.16 -10.99
N ASP A 37 -25.60 8.63 -9.88
CA ASP A 37 -25.27 10.05 -9.72
C ASP A 37 -24.19 10.49 -10.69
N LEU A 38 -23.14 9.68 -10.86
CA LEU A 38 -22.04 9.95 -11.79
C LEU A 38 -22.57 10.08 -13.22
N ARG A 39 -23.47 9.19 -13.65
CA ARG A 39 -24.10 9.26 -14.97
C ARG A 39 -24.83 10.58 -15.21
N ASN A 40 -25.59 11.04 -14.22
CA ASN A 40 -26.31 12.31 -14.33
C ASN A 40 -25.34 13.50 -14.36
N ILE A 41 -24.34 13.49 -13.48
CA ILE A 41 -23.35 14.58 -13.37
C ILE A 41 -22.50 14.68 -14.64
N ILE A 42 -22.03 13.55 -15.21
CA ILE A 42 -21.28 13.54 -16.47
C ILE A 42 -22.14 14.12 -17.61
N ARG A 43 -23.39 13.66 -17.74
CA ARG A 43 -24.31 14.19 -18.77
C ARG A 43 -24.48 15.70 -18.64
N ASP A 44 -24.69 16.20 -17.43
CA ASP A 44 -24.90 17.63 -17.18
C ASP A 44 -23.60 18.43 -17.45
N ALA A 45 -22.43 17.86 -17.11
CA ALA A 45 -21.11 18.45 -17.41
C ALA A 45 -20.89 18.56 -18.92
N VAL A 46 -21.17 17.51 -19.69
CA VAL A 46 -21.06 17.52 -21.16
C VAL A 46 -21.99 18.56 -21.77
N CYS A 47 -23.28 18.59 -21.34
CA CYS A 47 -24.24 19.56 -21.86
C CYS A 47 -23.87 21.01 -21.55
N SER A 48 -23.24 21.28 -20.41
CA SER A 48 -22.81 22.63 -19.99
C SER A 48 -21.38 22.99 -20.39
N ASN A 49 -20.66 22.09 -21.07
CA ASN A 49 -19.23 22.19 -21.41
C ASN A 49 -18.38 22.53 -20.18
N GLN A 50 -18.68 21.88 -19.07
CA GLN A 50 -17.96 22.00 -17.80
C GLN A 50 -17.25 20.70 -17.47
N LYS A 51 -16.30 20.76 -16.53
CA LYS A 51 -15.49 19.61 -16.10
C LYS A 51 -15.82 19.23 -14.68
N GLY A 52 -15.80 17.95 -14.39
CA GLY A 52 -15.83 17.41 -13.05
C GLY A 52 -14.71 16.38 -12.84
N ALA A 53 -14.63 15.82 -11.65
CA ALA A 53 -13.65 14.78 -11.34
C ALA A 53 -14.25 13.69 -10.47
N LEU A 54 -13.72 12.47 -10.64
CA LEU A 54 -13.95 11.33 -9.76
C LEU A 54 -12.64 11.01 -9.05
N MET A 55 -12.68 10.91 -7.73
CA MET A 55 -11.57 10.45 -6.90
C MET A 55 -11.91 9.06 -6.36
N PHE A 56 -11.09 8.07 -6.69
CA PHE A 56 -11.20 6.70 -6.17
C PHE A 56 -10.14 6.54 -5.08
N ILE A 57 -10.57 6.17 -3.88
CA ILE A 57 -9.75 6.14 -2.66
C ILE A 57 -9.79 4.72 -2.10
N ASP A 58 -8.63 4.18 -1.77
CA ASP A 58 -8.47 2.90 -1.10
C ASP A 58 -7.56 3.08 0.13
N LEU A 59 -7.91 2.41 1.22
CA LEU A 59 -7.16 2.51 2.47
C LEU A 59 -5.95 1.59 2.43
N ASP A 60 -4.77 2.17 2.59
CA ASP A 60 -3.54 1.40 2.61
C ASP A 60 -3.51 0.45 3.82
N ASP A 61 -3.22 -0.82 3.56
CA ASP A 61 -3.03 -1.85 4.57
C ASP A 61 -4.22 -2.08 5.53
N PHE A 62 -5.44 -1.71 5.13
CA PHE A 62 -6.67 -1.87 5.93
C PHE A 62 -6.89 -3.30 6.42
N LYS A 63 -6.54 -4.30 5.60
CA LYS A 63 -6.60 -5.70 5.99
C LYS A 63 -5.78 -5.99 7.25
N HIS A 64 -4.60 -5.38 7.41
CA HIS A 64 -3.76 -5.54 8.58
C HIS A 64 -4.43 -5.00 9.86
N ILE A 65 -5.23 -3.94 9.75
CA ILE A 65 -6.02 -3.43 10.87
C ILE A 65 -7.06 -4.46 11.30
N ASN A 66 -7.77 -5.06 10.33
CA ASN A 66 -8.74 -6.11 10.61
C ASN A 66 -8.11 -7.37 11.21
N ASP A 67 -7.00 -7.82 10.62
CA ASP A 67 -6.31 -9.05 11.05
C ASP A 67 -5.62 -8.86 12.42
N GLY A 68 -5.11 -7.66 12.71
CA GLY A 68 -4.42 -7.34 13.95
C GLY A 68 -5.33 -6.96 15.12
N LEU A 69 -6.35 -6.15 14.86
CA LEU A 69 -7.21 -5.54 15.90
C LEU A 69 -8.63 -6.12 15.89
N GLY A 70 -9.01 -6.79 14.81
CA GLY A 70 -10.35 -7.33 14.59
C GLY A 70 -11.27 -6.38 13.82
N HIS A 71 -12.25 -6.98 13.14
CA HIS A 71 -13.19 -6.28 12.25
C HIS A 71 -13.93 -5.10 12.90
N GLN A 72 -14.17 -5.14 14.21
CA GLN A 72 -14.83 -4.03 14.93
C GLN A 72 -14.02 -2.72 14.88
N TYR A 73 -12.69 -2.81 14.87
CA TYR A 73 -11.82 -1.63 14.73
C TYR A 73 -11.79 -1.12 13.29
N GLY A 74 -11.77 -2.03 12.31
CA GLY A 74 -11.92 -1.67 10.91
C GLY A 74 -13.25 -0.96 10.63
N ASP A 75 -14.36 -1.47 11.19
CA ASP A 75 -15.68 -0.83 11.06
C ASP A 75 -15.71 0.59 11.65
N LEU A 76 -15.12 0.80 12.83
CA LEU A 76 -15.00 2.12 13.45
C LEU A 76 -14.15 3.08 12.60
N LEU A 77 -13.05 2.60 12.03
CA LEU A 77 -12.19 3.39 11.15
C LEU A 77 -12.97 3.82 9.90
N LEU A 78 -13.66 2.89 9.24
CA LEU A 78 -14.48 3.17 8.06
C LEU A 78 -15.56 4.22 8.36
N GLN A 79 -16.20 4.15 9.52
CA GLN A 79 -17.21 5.14 9.95
C GLN A 79 -16.59 6.52 10.18
N GLN A 80 -15.40 6.60 10.81
CA GLN A 80 -14.72 7.88 11.03
C GLN A 80 -14.24 8.49 9.72
N ILE A 81 -13.71 7.71 8.79
CA ILE A 81 -13.30 8.16 7.45
C ILE A 81 -14.51 8.71 6.70
N ALA A 82 -15.62 7.96 6.70
CA ALA A 82 -16.86 8.42 6.06
C ALA A 82 -17.35 9.77 6.61
N ALA A 83 -17.35 9.92 7.91
CA ALA A 83 -17.71 11.18 8.56
C ALA A 83 -16.72 12.31 8.20
N GLY A 84 -15.43 11.99 8.16
CA GLY A 84 -14.38 12.94 7.76
C GLY A 84 -14.53 13.42 6.32
N LEU A 85 -14.77 12.51 5.37
CA LEU A 85 -15.00 12.87 3.96
C LEU A 85 -16.24 13.75 3.79
N GLN A 86 -17.35 13.41 4.46
CA GLN A 86 -18.56 14.24 4.43
C GLN A 86 -18.38 15.61 5.08
N GLY A 87 -17.43 15.74 6.00
CA GLY A 87 -17.08 17.00 6.67
C GLY A 87 -16.27 17.97 5.79
N ILE A 88 -15.71 17.49 4.68
CA ILE A 88 -14.97 18.36 3.75
C ILE A 88 -15.95 19.28 3.01
N PRO A 89 -15.75 20.62 3.02
CA PRO A 89 -16.61 21.53 2.31
C PRO A 89 -16.77 21.19 0.83
N GLY A 90 -18.00 21.08 0.38
CA GLY A 90 -18.35 20.74 -1.01
C GLY A 90 -18.54 19.25 -1.28
N LEU A 91 -18.13 18.35 -0.39
CA LEU A 91 -18.23 16.90 -0.63
C LEU A 91 -19.48 16.25 -0.02
N ARG A 92 -20.23 16.96 0.82
CA ARG A 92 -21.43 16.42 1.45
C ARG A 92 -22.46 15.95 0.41
N GLY A 93 -22.85 14.68 0.49
CA GLY A 93 -23.78 14.08 -0.46
C GLY A 93 -23.13 13.60 -1.77
N HIS A 94 -21.79 13.64 -1.87
CA HIS A 94 -21.03 13.17 -3.04
C HIS A 94 -19.88 12.24 -2.63
N CYS A 95 -20.01 11.61 -1.46
CA CYS A 95 -19.13 10.57 -0.96
C CYS A 95 -19.85 9.23 -0.99
N TYR A 96 -19.19 8.22 -1.49
CA TYR A 96 -19.73 6.88 -1.72
C TYR A 96 -18.77 5.83 -1.17
N ARG A 97 -19.31 4.68 -0.74
CA ARG A 97 -18.52 3.49 -0.43
C ARG A 97 -18.81 2.41 -1.46
N MET A 98 -17.75 1.92 -2.13
CA MET A 98 -17.88 0.92 -3.19
C MET A 98 -17.94 -0.50 -2.63
N GLY A 99 -17.35 -0.72 -1.47
CA GLY A 99 -17.26 -1.98 -0.74
C GLY A 99 -15.92 -2.07 0.00
N GLY A 100 -15.80 -2.95 0.99
CA GLY A 100 -14.55 -3.11 1.74
C GLY A 100 -14.00 -1.78 2.26
N ASP A 101 -12.81 -1.42 1.83
CA ASP A 101 -12.03 -0.24 2.15
C ASP A 101 -12.00 0.82 1.03
N GLU A 102 -12.86 0.66 0.00
CA GLU A 102 -12.90 1.53 -1.16
C GLU A 102 -13.96 2.63 -1.01
N PHE A 103 -13.54 3.87 -1.23
CA PHE A 103 -14.40 5.04 -1.25
C PHE A 103 -14.29 5.79 -2.58
N VAL A 104 -15.38 6.44 -2.96
CA VAL A 104 -15.42 7.32 -4.14
C VAL A 104 -15.95 8.69 -3.72
N VAL A 105 -15.35 9.72 -4.30
CA VAL A 105 -15.82 11.09 -4.18
C VAL A 105 -16.02 11.67 -5.57
N ILE A 106 -17.19 12.26 -5.81
CA ILE A 106 -17.49 12.95 -7.07
C ILE A 106 -17.40 14.46 -6.82
N VAL A 107 -16.50 15.13 -7.55
CA VAL A 107 -16.37 16.58 -7.58
C VAL A 107 -17.18 17.12 -8.74
N LYS A 108 -18.25 17.83 -8.42
CA LYS A 108 -19.15 18.42 -9.42
C LYS A 108 -18.50 19.56 -10.21
N PRO A 109 -19.05 19.87 -11.39
CA PRO A 109 -18.55 20.96 -12.22
C PRO A 109 -18.40 22.31 -11.50
N GLU A 110 -19.36 22.68 -10.66
CA GLU A 110 -19.32 23.94 -9.90
C GLU A 110 -18.15 24.01 -8.92
N GLN A 111 -17.61 22.88 -8.53
CA GLN A 111 -16.51 22.74 -7.54
C GLN A 111 -15.18 22.46 -8.19
N PHE A 112 -15.15 22.17 -9.51
CA PHE A 112 -13.96 21.72 -10.22
C PHE A 112 -12.79 22.73 -10.15
N ILE A 113 -13.07 24.02 -10.17
CA ILE A 113 -12.05 25.08 -10.00
C ILE A 113 -11.30 24.90 -8.67
N GLY A 114 -11.97 24.37 -7.65
CA GLY A 114 -11.41 24.08 -6.32
C GLY A 114 -10.80 22.67 -6.16
N LEU A 115 -10.69 21.89 -7.23
CA LEU A 115 -10.26 20.47 -7.16
C LEU A 115 -8.95 20.27 -6.38
N SER A 116 -7.92 21.10 -6.65
CA SER A 116 -6.65 21.01 -5.93
C SER A 116 -6.80 21.22 -4.41
N LYS A 117 -7.70 22.12 -3.99
CA LYS A 117 -7.99 22.36 -2.57
C LYS A 117 -8.74 21.18 -1.96
N ILE A 118 -9.68 20.61 -2.70
CA ILE A 118 -10.42 19.41 -2.27
C ILE A 118 -9.47 18.24 -2.09
N ILE A 119 -8.60 17.97 -3.06
CA ILE A 119 -7.57 16.93 -2.96
C ILE A 119 -6.69 17.13 -1.71
N LYS A 120 -6.18 18.36 -1.50
CA LYS A 120 -5.38 18.68 -0.30
C LYS A 120 -6.14 18.43 1.00
N ASN A 121 -7.43 18.73 1.06
CA ASN A 121 -8.26 18.48 2.23
C ASN A 121 -8.47 16.99 2.47
N VAL A 122 -8.64 16.19 1.40
CA VAL A 122 -8.73 14.73 1.50
C VAL A 122 -7.39 14.16 2.00
N VAL A 123 -6.26 14.54 1.41
CA VAL A 123 -4.93 14.12 1.87
C VAL A 123 -4.70 14.50 3.34
N ALA A 124 -5.03 15.73 3.72
CA ALA A 124 -4.89 16.21 5.11
C ALA A 124 -5.75 15.42 6.12
N LEU A 125 -6.88 14.85 5.67
CA LEU A 125 -7.72 14.00 6.50
C LEU A 125 -6.99 12.73 6.92
N PHE A 126 -6.15 12.16 6.06
CA PHE A 126 -5.38 10.94 6.29
C PHE A 126 -4.00 11.18 6.91
N ASN A 127 -3.53 12.42 6.95
CA ASN A 127 -2.26 12.81 7.60
C ASN A 127 -2.38 13.02 9.12
N ARG A 128 -3.49 12.60 9.72
CA ARG A 128 -3.73 12.70 11.16
C ARG A 128 -4.11 11.35 11.74
N PRO A 129 -3.86 11.11 13.04
CA PRO A 129 -4.25 9.85 13.68
C PRO A 129 -5.78 9.73 13.75
N TRP A 130 -6.25 8.50 13.67
CA TRP A 130 -7.63 8.09 13.91
C TRP A 130 -7.76 7.54 15.33
N TYR A 131 -8.80 7.96 16.06
CA TYR A 131 -9.00 7.54 17.45
C TYR A 131 -9.96 6.36 17.51
N LEU A 132 -9.41 5.15 17.68
CA LEU A 132 -10.18 3.93 17.77
C LEU A 132 -10.19 3.44 19.23
N ARG A 133 -11.33 3.55 19.92
CA ARG A 133 -11.51 3.17 21.33
C ARG A 133 -10.45 3.78 22.28
N GLY A 134 -10.05 5.01 22.03
CA GLY A 134 -9.09 5.74 22.87
C GLY A 134 -7.62 5.55 22.52
N THR A 135 -7.31 4.79 21.48
CA THR A 135 -5.95 4.60 20.96
C THR A 135 -5.81 5.29 19.60
N GLU A 136 -4.66 5.89 19.37
CA GLU A 136 -4.33 6.53 18.08
C GLU A 136 -3.84 5.49 17.07
N TYR A 137 -4.39 5.56 15.86
CA TYR A 137 -3.99 4.72 14.72
C TYR A 137 -3.75 5.57 13.50
N PHE A 138 -2.70 5.25 12.76
CA PHE A 138 -2.43 5.86 11.47
C PHE A 138 -2.89 4.92 10.36
N CYS A 139 -3.67 5.45 9.43
CA CYS A 139 -4.08 4.77 8.22
C CYS A 139 -3.94 5.75 7.08
N THR A 140 -3.10 5.42 6.11
CA THR A 140 -2.91 6.21 4.90
C THR A 140 -3.85 5.76 3.79
N MET A 141 -3.86 6.47 2.68
CA MET A 141 -4.69 6.13 1.53
C MET A 141 -3.92 6.29 0.22
N SER A 142 -4.28 5.49 -0.75
CA SER A 142 -3.92 5.68 -2.15
C SER A 142 -5.13 6.17 -2.92
N MET A 143 -4.97 7.22 -3.74
CA MET A 143 -6.09 7.84 -4.42
C MET A 143 -5.78 8.05 -5.90
N GLY A 144 -6.72 7.69 -6.77
CA GLY A 144 -6.68 8.00 -8.19
C GLY A 144 -7.72 9.06 -8.55
N VAL A 145 -7.36 9.95 -9.45
CA VAL A 145 -8.21 11.05 -9.91
C VAL A 145 -8.39 10.95 -11.42
N ALA A 146 -9.62 10.84 -11.88
CA ALA A 146 -9.98 10.96 -13.29
C ALA A 146 -10.94 12.14 -13.50
N THR A 147 -10.76 12.86 -14.60
CA THR A 147 -11.56 14.05 -14.92
C THR A 147 -12.52 13.75 -16.08
N PHE A 148 -13.75 14.24 -15.98
CA PHE A 148 -14.73 14.13 -17.03
C PHE A 148 -15.16 15.52 -17.52
N PRO A 149 -15.46 15.67 -18.81
CA PRO A 149 -15.41 14.67 -19.87
C PRO A 149 -14.00 14.47 -20.48
N ASP A 150 -12.93 15.12 -19.94
CA ASP A 150 -11.59 15.11 -20.56
C ASP A 150 -11.00 13.70 -20.73
N ASN A 151 -11.11 12.86 -19.69
CA ASN A 151 -10.61 11.47 -19.80
C ASN A 151 -11.63 10.56 -20.48
N SER A 152 -12.91 10.66 -20.11
CA SER A 152 -14.04 9.97 -20.73
C SER A 152 -15.36 10.59 -20.30
N ASP A 153 -16.41 10.37 -21.07
CA ASP A 153 -17.81 10.67 -20.73
C ASP A 153 -18.62 9.40 -20.39
N ASP A 154 -17.98 8.23 -20.42
CA ASP A 154 -18.56 6.97 -19.99
C ASP A 154 -18.32 6.72 -18.50
N VAL A 155 -19.38 6.35 -17.78
CA VAL A 155 -19.34 6.11 -16.33
C VAL A 155 -18.35 4.99 -15.95
N HIS A 156 -18.38 3.88 -16.69
CA HIS A 156 -17.55 2.74 -16.36
C HIS A 156 -16.08 3.00 -16.66
N GLU A 157 -15.80 3.70 -17.76
CA GLU A 157 -14.42 4.09 -18.11
C GLU A 157 -13.85 5.10 -17.13
N ILE A 158 -14.62 6.10 -16.66
CA ILE A 158 -14.14 7.07 -15.65
C ILE A 158 -13.81 6.38 -14.33
N VAL A 159 -14.66 5.46 -13.85
CA VAL A 159 -14.39 4.71 -12.62
C VAL A 159 -13.14 3.86 -12.79
N LYS A 160 -13.01 3.15 -13.91
CA LYS A 160 -11.84 2.33 -14.24
C LYS A 160 -10.57 3.17 -14.33
N MET A 161 -10.60 4.34 -14.96
CA MET A 161 -9.44 5.24 -15.08
C MET A 161 -9.00 5.78 -13.73
N ALA A 162 -9.93 6.11 -12.84
CA ALA A 162 -9.62 6.54 -11.49
C ALA A 162 -9.04 5.38 -10.65
N ASP A 163 -9.59 4.16 -10.76
CA ASP A 163 -9.04 2.96 -10.12
C ASP A 163 -7.61 2.66 -10.60
N MET A 164 -7.35 2.80 -11.92
CA MET A 164 -6.01 2.64 -12.49
C MET A 164 -5.01 3.65 -11.90
N ALA A 165 -5.40 4.92 -11.81
CA ALA A 165 -4.56 5.96 -11.21
C ALA A 165 -4.32 5.72 -9.71
N MET A 166 -5.32 5.21 -8.97
CA MET A 166 -5.19 4.80 -7.57
C MET A 166 -4.18 3.66 -7.42
N TYR A 167 -4.26 2.67 -8.30
CA TYR A 167 -3.30 1.58 -8.31
C TYR A 167 -1.86 2.06 -8.59
N ASP A 168 -1.69 3.02 -9.49
CA ASP A 168 -0.38 3.66 -9.71
C ASP A 168 0.12 4.39 -8.47
N ALA A 169 -0.77 5.01 -7.70
CA ALA A 169 -0.41 5.62 -6.41
C ALA A 169 0.10 4.55 -5.43
N LYS A 170 -0.56 3.39 -5.35
CA LYS A 170 -0.11 2.25 -4.54
C LYS A 170 1.27 1.74 -4.97
N ARG A 171 1.49 1.57 -6.28
CA ARG A 171 2.78 1.12 -6.84
C ARG A 171 3.91 2.11 -6.58
N SER A 172 3.61 3.38 -6.58
CA SER A 172 4.62 4.44 -6.39
C SER A 172 4.98 4.68 -4.91
N GLY A 173 4.54 3.79 -3.99
CA GLY A 173 4.91 3.84 -2.57
C GLY A 173 3.77 4.24 -1.63
N LYS A 174 2.51 4.06 -2.04
CA LYS A 174 1.31 4.35 -1.21
C LYS A 174 1.25 5.80 -0.69
N ASN A 175 0.30 6.12 0.19
CA ASN A 175 0.15 7.42 0.86
C ASN A 175 0.25 8.64 -0.09
N ARG A 176 -0.39 8.55 -1.24
CA ARG A 176 -0.36 9.58 -2.30
C ARG A 176 -1.58 9.54 -3.21
N TYR A 177 -1.65 10.52 -4.07
CA TYR A 177 -2.63 10.50 -5.15
C TYR A 177 -1.95 10.64 -6.51
N ASN A 178 -2.58 10.07 -7.56
CA ASN A 178 -2.18 10.26 -8.95
C ASN A 178 -3.39 10.68 -9.79
N PHE A 179 -3.15 11.53 -10.76
CA PHE A 179 -4.12 11.74 -11.85
C PHE A 179 -4.00 10.63 -12.88
N TYR A 180 -5.13 10.24 -13.46
CA TYR A 180 -5.11 9.35 -14.60
C TYR A 180 -4.33 10.01 -15.75
N ASP A 181 -3.35 9.29 -16.24
CA ASP A 181 -2.50 9.68 -17.37
C ASP A 181 -2.63 8.62 -18.46
N GLY A 182 -3.40 8.94 -19.49
CA GLY A 182 -3.63 8.02 -20.62
C GLY A 182 -2.38 7.70 -21.45
N SER A 183 -1.25 8.41 -21.22
CA SER A 183 0.02 8.10 -21.88
C SER A 183 0.73 6.88 -21.25
N LYS A 184 0.37 6.52 -20.00
CA LYS A 184 0.84 5.31 -19.36
C LYS A 184 -0.03 4.14 -19.82
N ASN A 185 0.59 3.14 -20.44
CA ASN A 185 -0.10 1.92 -20.90
C ASN A 185 -0.65 1.12 -19.68
N HIS A 186 -1.83 1.50 -19.22
CA HIS A 186 -2.54 0.82 -18.14
C HIS A 186 -3.37 -0.34 -18.69
N ASN A 187 -2.73 -1.46 -18.93
CA ASN A 187 -3.41 -2.62 -19.49
C ASN A 187 -3.99 -3.47 -18.33
N THR A 188 -5.30 -3.37 -18.08
CA THR A 188 -6.01 -4.22 -17.11
C THR A 188 -5.82 -5.72 -17.44
N VAL A 189 -5.72 -6.05 -18.73
CA VAL A 189 -5.41 -7.39 -19.21
C VAL A 189 -4.00 -7.79 -18.74
N GLN A 190 -3.01 -6.89 -18.87
CA GLN A 190 -1.65 -7.13 -18.42
C GLN A 190 -1.55 -7.37 -16.91
N ARG A 191 -2.37 -6.70 -16.10
CA ARG A 191 -2.44 -6.96 -14.64
C ARG A 191 -2.94 -8.36 -14.32
N LEU A 192 -4.03 -8.80 -14.96
CA LEU A 192 -4.55 -10.16 -14.79
C LEU A 192 -3.55 -11.21 -15.29
N ASP A 193 -2.84 -10.91 -16.37
CA ASP A 193 -1.78 -11.77 -16.88
C ASP A 193 -0.62 -11.88 -15.89
N ILE A 194 -0.18 -10.76 -15.30
CA ILE A 194 0.85 -10.74 -14.25
C ILE A 194 0.38 -11.56 -13.03
N GLU A 195 -0.84 -11.35 -12.56
CA GLU A 195 -1.39 -12.08 -11.41
C GLU A 195 -1.42 -13.59 -11.66
N ASN A 196 -2.01 -14.01 -12.79
CA ASN A 196 -2.15 -15.44 -13.13
C ASN A 196 -0.78 -16.10 -13.29
N ASN A 197 0.14 -15.47 -14.03
CA ASN A 197 1.48 -15.99 -14.22
C ASN A 197 2.28 -16.03 -12.91
N MET A 198 2.11 -15.04 -12.04
CA MET A 198 2.77 -15.01 -10.73
C MET A 198 2.27 -16.15 -9.82
N ARG A 199 0.96 -16.38 -9.76
CA ARG A 199 0.38 -17.52 -9.01
C ARG A 199 0.94 -18.85 -9.53
N GLN A 200 1.04 -19.00 -10.85
CA GLN A 200 1.61 -20.18 -11.47
C GLN A 200 3.11 -20.32 -11.16
N ALA A 201 3.88 -19.22 -11.26
CA ALA A 201 5.31 -19.21 -10.95
C ALA A 201 5.57 -19.62 -9.49
N VAL A 202 4.83 -19.06 -8.53
CA VAL A 202 4.95 -19.43 -7.11
C VAL A 202 4.59 -20.90 -6.89
N ALA A 203 3.53 -21.40 -7.53
CA ALA A 203 3.04 -22.76 -7.30
C ALA A 203 3.94 -23.85 -7.91
N SER A 204 4.62 -23.60 -9.03
CA SER A 204 5.30 -24.65 -9.80
C SER A 204 6.66 -24.25 -10.39
N GLN A 205 6.99 -22.99 -10.44
CA GLN A 205 8.18 -22.48 -11.13
C GLN A 205 8.86 -21.37 -10.33
N ILE A 206 9.00 -21.54 -9.01
CA ILE A 206 9.56 -20.52 -8.11
C ILE A 206 10.95 -20.02 -8.57
N HIS A 207 11.69 -20.82 -9.34
CA HIS A 207 12.98 -20.46 -9.93
C HIS A 207 12.92 -19.39 -11.02
N GLU A 208 11.72 -18.96 -11.46
CA GLU A 208 11.58 -17.76 -12.27
C GLU A 208 11.92 -16.48 -11.46
N PHE A 209 11.85 -16.55 -10.12
CA PHE A 209 12.34 -15.48 -9.26
C PHE A 209 13.84 -15.63 -9.03
N VAL A 210 14.63 -14.81 -9.71
CA VAL A 210 16.09 -14.82 -9.64
C VAL A 210 16.60 -13.77 -8.70
N VAL A 211 17.68 -14.08 -7.94
CA VAL A 211 18.27 -13.16 -6.98
C VAL A 211 19.52 -12.52 -7.57
N PHE A 212 19.52 -11.21 -7.69
CA PHE A 212 20.67 -10.39 -8.06
C PHE A 212 21.33 -9.85 -6.79
N TYR A 213 22.62 -9.59 -6.86
CA TYR A 213 23.41 -9.12 -5.72
C TYR A 213 24.06 -7.78 -6.06
N GLN A 214 23.60 -6.73 -5.40
CA GLN A 214 24.19 -5.39 -5.55
C GLN A 214 25.26 -5.18 -4.48
N PRO A 215 26.53 -4.90 -4.87
CA PRO A 215 27.62 -4.74 -3.90
C PRO A 215 27.47 -3.47 -3.06
N VAL A 216 27.78 -3.59 -1.77
CA VAL A 216 27.89 -2.50 -0.81
C VAL A 216 29.38 -2.31 -0.48
N VAL A 217 29.88 -1.10 -0.70
CA VAL A 217 31.30 -0.76 -0.60
C VAL A 217 31.54 0.12 0.61
N ASP A 218 32.53 -0.23 1.40
CA ASP A 218 33.01 0.61 2.50
C ASP A 218 33.63 1.91 1.94
N THR A 219 33.17 3.05 2.42
CA THR A 219 33.54 4.36 1.87
C THR A 219 34.98 4.74 2.14
N VAL A 220 35.62 4.20 3.18
CA VAL A 220 36.99 4.47 3.57
C VAL A 220 37.94 3.52 2.86
N THR A 221 37.72 2.21 2.99
CA THR A 221 38.64 1.19 2.46
C THR A 221 38.39 0.85 1.00
N LYS A 222 37.27 1.29 0.42
CA LYS A 222 36.81 0.98 -0.95
C LYS A 222 36.64 -0.52 -1.21
N LYS A 223 36.54 -1.34 -0.18
CA LYS A 223 36.34 -2.79 -0.29
C LYS A 223 34.84 -3.13 -0.29
N CYS A 224 34.48 -4.11 -1.09
CA CYS A 224 33.15 -4.71 -1.05
C CYS A 224 33.05 -5.60 0.20
N MET A 225 32.25 -5.18 1.17
CA MET A 225 32.10 -5.87 2.46
C MET A 225 30.81 -6.68 2.54
N SER A 226 29.83 -6.37 1.70
CA SER A 226 28.52 -7.01 1.66
C SER A 226 27.84 -6.79 0.31
N CYS A 227 26.67 -7.39 0.15
CA CYS A 227 25.77 -7.08 -0.95
C CYS A 227 24.30 -7.12 -0.49
N GLU A 228 23.46 -6.47 -1.23
CA GLU A 228 22.01 -6.58 -1.09
C GLU A 228 21.44 -7.58 -2.09
N ALA A 229 20.61 -8.50 -1.62
CA ALA A 229 19.90 -9.48 -2.42
C ALA A 229 18.61 -8.85 -2.97
N LEU A 230 18.54 -8.70 -4.26
CA LEU A 230 17.46 -8.02 -4.98
C LEU A 230 16.77 -9.00 -5.92
N VAL A 231 15.53 -9.33 -5.62
CA VAL A 231 14.73 -10.24 -6.47
C VAL A 231 14.40 -9.59 -7.81
N ARG A 232 14.40 -10.41 -8.86
CA ARG A 232 13.89 -10.11 -10.21
C ARG A 232 12.99 -11.27 -10.63
N TRP A 233 12.00 -11.01 -11.44
CA TRP A 233 11.16 -12.07 -11.98
C TRP A 233 11.43 -12.23 -13.48
N ASP A 234 12.06 -13.34 -13.84
CA ASP A 234 12.31 -13.73 -15.23
C ASP A 234 11.19 -14.67 -15.70
N SER A 235 10.03 -14.06 -15.98
CA SER A 235 8.84 -14.79 -16.36
C SER A 235 8.95 -15.30 -17.79
N LYS A 236 8.74 -16.61 -17.98
CA LYS A 236 8.72 -17.22 -19.32
C LYS A 236 7.64 -16.65 -20.24
N ALA A 237 6.53 -16.21 -19.67
CA ALA A 237 5.38 -15.67 -20.41
C ALA A 237 5.46 -14.15 -20.61
N LEU A 238 6.00 -13.42 -19.63
CA LEU A 238 5.95 -11.95 -19.58
C LEU A 238 7.32 -11.29 -19.79
N GLY A 239 8.40 -12.07 -19.78
CA GLY A 239 9.76 -11.56 -19.84
C GLY A 239 10.28 -11.11 -18.48
N PHE A 240 11.38 -10.35 -18.52
CA PHE A 240 12.09 -9.90 -17.33
C PHE A 240 11.40 -8.69 -16.68
N MET A 241 11.07 -8.82 -15.39
CA MET A 241 10.34 -7.80 -14.62
C MET A 241 11.15 -7.35 -13.40
N GLY A 242 11.15 -6.04 -13.17
CA GLY A 242 11.74 -5.42 -11.98
C GLY A 242 10.85 -5.53 -10.73
N PRO A 243 11.43 -5.37 -9.53
CA PRO A 243 10.68 -5.49 -8.27
C PRO A 243 9.49 -4.52 -8.19
N GLY A 244 9.64 -3.30 -8.69
CA GLY A 244 8.56 -2.31 -8.73
C GLY A 244 7.34 -2.73 -9.56
N ASP A 245 7.50 -3.69 -10.47
CA ASP A 245 6.42 -4.15 -11.35
C ASP A 245 5.59 -5.27 -10.73
N PHE A 246 6.17 -6.10 -9.84
CA PHE A 246 5.47 -7.27 -9.32
C PHE A 246 5.37 -7.35 -7.80
N ILE A 247 6.30 -6.77 -7.01
CA ILE A 247 6.28 -6.86 -5.54
C ILE A 247 4.98 -6.29 -4.95
N PRO A 248 4.47 -5.09 -5.34
CA PRO A 248 3.23 -4.58 -4.78
C PRO A 248 2.03 -5.50 -5.05
N LEU A 249 2.01 -6.16 -6.21
CA LEU A 249 0.97 -7.14 -6.54
C LEU A 249 1.17 -8.43 -5.75
N ALA A 250 2.41 -8.90 -5.57
CA ALA A 250 2.73 -10.08 -4.75
C ALA A 250 2.31 -9.87 -3.29
N GLU A 251 2.50 -8.68 -2.74
CA GLU A 251 2.04 -8.30 -1.39
C GLU A 251 0.52 -8.32 -1.31
N TYR A 252 -0.17 -7.69 -2.26
CA TYR A 252 -1.63 -7.66 -2.34
C TYR A 252 -2.23 -9.08 -2.40
N LEU A 253 -1.61 -9.97 -3.18
CA LEU A 253 -2.05 -11.35 -3.35
C LEU A 253 -1.60 -12.28 -2.21
N GLY A 254 -0.75 -11.81 -1.29
CA GLY A 254 -0.13 -12.63 -0.24
C GLY A 254 0.97 -13.58 -0.74
N LEU A 255 1.33 -13.53 -2.02
CA LEU A 255 2.37 -14.38 -2.63
C LEU A 255 3.78 -13.96 -2.24
N ILE A 256 3.95 -12.74 -1.72
CA ILE A 256 5.25 -12.23 -1.29
C ILE A 256 5.87 -13.08 -0.18
N THR A 257 5.07 -13.79 0.61
CA THR A 257 5.57 -14.68 1.67
C THR A 257 6.38 -15.82 1.07
N ASP A 258 5.84 -16.52 0.07
CA ASP A 258 6.53 -17.64 -0.58
C ASP A 258 7.75 -17.17 -1.38
N ILE A 259 7.61 -16.05 -2.11
CA ILE A 259 8.70 -15.42 -2.87
C ILE A 259 9.82 -15.01 -1.93
N GLY A 260 9.51 -14.34 -0.82
CA GLY A 260 10.47 -13.84 0.15
C GLY A 260 11.19 -14.96 0.90
N ASP A 261 10.49 -16.02 1.28
CA ASP A 261 11.10 -17.21 1.88
C ASP A 261 12.11 -17.88 0.91
N TYR A 262 11.75 -17.97 -0.38
CA TYR A 262 12.64 -18.45 -1.42
C TYR A 262 13.88 -17.56 -1.59
N VAL A 263 13.69 -16.24 -1.66
CA VAL A 263 14.78 -15.25 -1.79
C VAL A 263 15.74 -15.32 -0.59
N LEU A 264 15.19 -15.40 0.62
CA LEU A 264 15.99 -15.55 1.84
C LEU A 264 16.81 -16.85 1.81
N GLU A 265 16.19 -17.94 1.38
CA GLU A 265 16.91 -19.22 1.28
C GLU A 265 18.05 -19.17 0.28
N GLU A 266 17.82 -18.63 -0.93
CA GLU A 266 18.85 -18.48 -1.96
C GLU A 266 19.97 -17.53 -1.50
N ALA A 267 19.64 -16.42 -0.83
CA ALA A 267 20.62 -15.51 -0.26
C ALA A 267 21.48 -16.20 0.83
N CYS A 268 20.84 -16.98 1.71
CA CYS A 268 21.56 -17.77 2.72
C CYS A 268 22.51 -18.80 2.11
N ARG A 269 22.06 -19.54 1.09
CA ARG A 269 22.90 -20.52 0.36
C ARG A 269 24.10 -19.83 -0.29
N GLN A 270 23.86 -18.71 -0.98
CA GLN A 270 24.90 -17.96 -1.66
C GLN A 270 25.91 -17.38 -0.66
N CYS A 271 25.42 -16.84 0.46
CA CYS A 271 26.28 -16.35 1.53
C CYS A 271 27.22 -17.44 2.06
N LYS A 272 26.65 -18.62 2.33
CA LYS A 272 27.43 -19.78 2.78
C LYS A 272 28.52 -20.17 1.75
N ILE A 273 28.17 -20.22 0.46
CA ILE A 273 29.12 -20.55 -0.61
C ILE A 273 30.30 -19.55 -0.59
N TRP A 274 30.03 -18.26 -0.44
CA TRP A 274 31.10 -17.25 -0.38
C TRP A 274 31.94 -17.36 0.90
N ASN A 275 31.28 -17.59 2.05
CA ASN A 275 31.99 -17.79 3.31
C ASN A 275 32.90 -19.03 3.26
N ASP A 276 32.46 -20.14 2.65
CA ASP A 276 33.24 -21.37 2.48
C ASP A 276 34.44 -21.16 1.52
N LYS A 277 34.31 -20.22 0.57
CA LYS A 277 35.42 -19.80 -0.32
C LYS A 277 36.46 -18.86 0.35
N GLY A 278 36.30 -18.57 1.64
CA GLY A 278 37.24 -17.77 2.42
C GLY A 278 36.80 -16.34 2.77
N TYR A 279 35.66 -15.88 2.25
CA TYR A 279 35.08 -14.55 2.59
C TYR A 279 34.25 -14.64 3.87
N LYS A 280 34.87 -15.00 4.99
CA LYS A 280 34.19 -15.36 6.24
C LYS A 280 33.33 -14.25 6.85
N ASP A 281 33.71 -13.01 6.66
CA ASP A 281 33.02 -11.84 7.19
C ASP A 281 32.06 -11.19 6.18
N PHE A 282 32.01 -11.71 4.96
CA PHE A 282 31.09 -11.20 3.95
C PHE A 282 29.65 -11.54 4.32
N HIS A 283 28.78 -10.57 4.20
CA HIS A 283 27.38 -10.71 4.56
C HIS A 283 26.42 -10.29 3.44
N ILE A 284 25.21 -10.81 3.49
CA ILE A 284 24.14 -10.49 2.54
C ILE A 284 22.97 -9.84 3.27
N ASN A 285 22.53 -8.74 2.72
CA ASN A 285 21.34 -8.04 3.15
C ASN A 285 20.12 -8.57 2.39
N VAL A 286 19.02 -8.84 3.09
CA VAL A 286 17.79 -9.39 2.51
C VAL A 286 16.59 -8.61 2.99
N ASN A 287 15.82 -8.08 2.07
CA ASN A 287 14.58 -7.35 2.34
C ASN A 287 13.49 -8.29 2.86
N LEU A 288 12.81 -7.91 3.92
CA LEU A 288 11.59 -8.56 4.42
C LEU A 288 10.40 -7.63 4.26
N SER A 289 9.38 -8.08 3.54
CA SER A 289 8.16 -7.27 3.39
C SER A 289 7.38 -7.21 4.70
N VAL A 290 6.62 -6.12 4.88
CA VAL A 290 5.72 -5.97 6.04
C VAL A 290 4.72 -7.13 6.11
N VAL A 291 4.26 -7.63 4.97
CA VAL A 291 3.32 -8.77 4.90
C VAL A 291 3.96 -10.04 5.47
N GLN A 292 5.25 -10.29 5.18
CA GLN A 292 5.98 -11.42 5.76
C GLN A 292 6.20 -11.24 7.26
N LEU A 293 6.62 -10.05 7.69
CA LEU A 293 6.89 -9.75 9.11
C LEU A 293 5.65 -9.93 9.98
N LEU A 294 4.45 -9.66 9.45
CA LEU A 294 3.20 -9.81 10.19
C LEU A 294 2.68 -11.24 10.25
N GLN A 295 3.31 -12.21 9.57
CA GLN A 295 2.94 -13.63 9.69
C GLN A 295 3.23 -14.13 11.11
N GLN A 296 2.33 -14.98 11.64
CA GLN A 296 2.47 -15.50 13.00
C GLN A 296 3.74 -16.35 13.21
N ASN A 297 4.23 -16.98 12.14
CA ASN A 297 5.33 -17.93 12.15
C ASN A 297 6.62 -17.39 11.52
N VAL A 298 6.75 -16.07 11.31
CA VAL A 298 7.91 -15.47 10.62
C VAL A 298 9.24 -15.84 11.29
N VAL A 299 9.32 -15.77 12.61
CA VAL A 299 10.54 -16.10 13.35
C VAL A 299 10.91 -17.58 13.18
N GLU A 300 9.92 -18.46 13.23
CA GLU A 300 10.12 -19.90 13.03
C GLU A 300 10.57 -20.21 11.61
N ASN A 301 9.95 -19.58 10.59
CA ASN A 301 10.32 -19.75 9.19
C ASN A 301 11.76 -19.30 8.92
N VAL A 302 12.14 -18.12 9.37
CA VAL A 302 13.52 -17.63 9.25
C VAL A 302 14.49 -18.58 9.95
N GLY A 303 14.20 -19.02 11.17
CA GLY A 303 15.02 -19.98 11.90
C GLY A 303 15.21 -21.30 11.17
N ARG A 304 14.16 -21.82 10.52
CA ARG A 304 14.20 -23.03 9.70
C ARG A 304 15.07 -22.85 8.46
N ILE A 305 14.98 -21.71 7.76
CA ILE A 305 15.80 -21.40 6.58
C ILE A 305 17.28 -21.31 6.97
N LEU A 306 17.61 -20.57 8.03
CA LEU A 306 18.97 -20.46 8.54
C LEU A 306 19.58 -21.82 8.89
N SER A 307 18.81 -22.66 9.60
CA SER A 307 19.24 -24.01 9.99
C SER A 307 19.43 -24.93 8.78
N ARG A 308 18.51 -24.90 7.80
CA ARG A 308 18.55 -25.74 6.60
C ARG A 308 19.73 -25.41 5.70
N THR A 309 20.05 -24.14 5.55
CA THR A 309 21.14 -23.66 4.71
C THR A 309 22.50 -23.79 5.38
N GLY A 310 22.55 -23.83 6.71
CA GLY A 310 23.77 -23.91 7.50
C GLY A 310 24.67 -22.66 7.37
N VAL A 311 24.08 -21.54 6.96
CA VAL A 311 24.79 -20.24 6.93
C VAL A 311 25.07 -19.78 8.36
N ASN A 312 26.15 -19.05 8.58
CA ASN A 312 26.35 -18.35 9.84
C ASN A 312 25.30 -17.20 9.92
N PRO A 313 24.35 -17.24 10.87
CA PRO A 313 23.31 -16.23 10.95
C PRO A 313 23.83 -14.80 11.03
N ARG A 314 24.99 -14.57 11.63
CA ARG A 314 25.63 -13.24 11.74
C ARG A 314 26.01 -12.63 10.38
N ASN A 315 26.09 -13.44 9.35
CA ASN A 315 26.39 -13.01 7.98
C ASN A 315 25.13 -12.71 7.15
N ILE A 316 23.96 -12.75 7.78
CA ILE A 316 22.68 -12.31 7.20
C ILE A 316 22.23 -11.03 7.89
N VAL A 317 21.83 -10.05 7.10
CA VAL A 317 21.19 -8.81 7.56
C VAL A 317 19.75 -8.82 7.03
N LEU A 318 18.79 -8.75 7.92
CA LEU A 318 17.38 -8.63 7.54
C LEU A 318 17.01 -7.14 7.50
N GLU A 319 16.59 -6.67 6.35
CA GLU A 319 16.19 -5.29 6.12
C GLU A 319 14.67 -5.15 6.27
N ILE A 320 14.24 -4.18 7.06
CA ILE A 320 12.85 -3.86 7.31
C ILE A 320 12.62 -2.38 7.01
N THR A 321 11.51 -2.04 6.37
CA THR A 321 11.19 -0.65 6.06
C THR A 321 10.66 0.11 7.28
N GLU A 322 10.83 1.43 7.27
CA GLU A 322 10.36 2.33 8.34
C GLU A 322 8.86 2.19 8.61
N SER A 323 8.06 1.97 7.57
CA SER A 323 6.58 1.85 7.68
C SER A 323 6.11 0.68 8.54
N PHE A 324 6.93 -0.35 8.78
CA PHE A 324 6.61 -1.46 9.67
C PHE A 324 6.52 -1.04 11.14
N ALA A 325 7.31 -0.06 11.56
CA ALA A 325 7.48 0.31 12.97
C ALA A 325 6.30 1.11 13.58
N ILE A 326 5.31 1.54 12.77
CA ILE A 326 4.36 2.59 13.15
C ILE A 326 3.11 2.06 13.88
N ASN A 327 2.64 0.85 13.58
CA ASN A 327 1.26 0.45 13.91
C ASN A 327 1.06 -0.37 15.21
N ASP A 328 2.07 -1.11 15.66
CA ASP A 328 1.99 -1.93 16.89
C ASP A 328 3.40 -2.17 17.43
N MET A 329 3.90 -1.24 18.21
CA MET A 329 5.27 -1.26 18.72
C MET A 329 5.58 -2.51 19.52
N GLU A 330 4.64 -2.99 20.36
CA GLU A 330 4.88 -4.17 21.19
C GLU A 330 5.04 -5.43 20.33
N ARG A 331 4.18 -5.60 19.34
CA ARG A 331 4.26 -6.70 18.36
C ARG A 331 5.53 -6.62 17.53
N VAL A 332 5.86 -5.40 17.02
CA VAL A 332 7.08 -5.15 16.26
C VAL A 332 8.32 -5.49 17.07
N LEU A 333 8.43 -5.01 18.30
CA LEU A 333 9.54 -5.32 19.20
C LEU A 333 9.69 -6.83 19.45
N LYS A 334 8.58 -7.54 19.65
CA LYS A 334 8.59 -8.99 19.85
C LYS A 334 9.12 -9.73 18.60
N ILE A 335 8.66 -9.34 17.42
CA ILE A 335 9.10 -9.95 16.15
C ILE A 335 10.59 -9.67 15.91
N ILE A 336 11.01 -8.41 15.98
CA ILE A 336 12.42 -8.03 15.75
C ILE A 336 13.35 -8.69 16.77
N SER A 337 12.95 -8.72 18.04
CA SER A 337 13.74 -9.39 19.10
C SER A 337 13.84 -10.89 18.84
N GLY A 338 12.75 -11.53 18.39
CA GLY A 338 12.75 -12.94 18.00
C GLY A 338 13.68 -13.24 16.83
N LEU A 339 13.63 -12.43 15.76
CA LEU A 339 14.53 -12.55 14.61
C LEU A 339 16.00 -12.34 15.02
N LYS A 340 16.27 -11.33 15.84
CA LYS A 340 17.62 -11.03 16.32
C LYS A 340 18.18 -12.16 17.20
N ALA A 341 17.33 -12.82 18.00
CA ALA A 341 17.72 -13.96 18.82
C ALA A 341 18.19 -15.16 18.00
N LEU A 342 17.77 -15.30 16.75
CA LEU A 342 18.27 -16.30 15.80
C LEU A 342 19.70 -16.03 15.31
N GLY A 343 20.23 -14.80 15.52
CA GLY A 343 21.58 -14.41 15.19
C GLY A 343 21.76 -13.40 14.05
N PRO A 344 20.82 -13.19 13.11
CA PRO A 344 20.92 -12.16 12.08
C PRO A 344 21.02 -10.76 12.66
N ARG A 345 21.62 -9.85 11.89
CA ARG A 345 21.55 -8.41 12.15
C ARG A 345 20.27 -7.85 11.55
N ILE A 346 19.77 -6.77 12.13
CA ILE A 346 18.58 -6.08 11.66
C ILE A 346 18.96 -4.69 11.15
N ALA A 347 18.55 -4.37 9.94
CA ALA A 347 18.69 -3.04 9.34
C ALA A 347 17.32 -2.39 9.16
N LEU A 348 17.24 -1.09 9.43
CA LEU A 348 16.12 -0.25 9.07
C LEU A 348 16.41 0.37 7.71
N ASP A 349 15.55 0.14 6.73
CA ASP A 349 15.68 0.67 5.38
C ASP A 349 14.74 1.86 5.14
N ASP A 350 15.04 2.64 4.09
CA ASP A 350 14.32 3.85 3.66
C ASP A 350 14.11 4.87 4.79
N PHE A 351 15.13 4.99 5.71
CA PHE A 351 15.03 5.90 6.85
C PHE A 351 14.87 7.35 6.39
N GLY A 352 13.80 7.98 6.89
CA GLY A 352 13.48 9.38 6.67
C GLY A 352 12.36 9.62 5.64
N THR A 353 11.87 8.59 4.95
CA THR A 353 10.74 8.72 4.03
C THR A 353 9.38 8.62 4.73
N GLY A 354 9.37 8.18 6.00
CA GLY A 354 8.19 7.98 6.83
C GLY A 354 8.04 9.00 7.96
N TYR A 355 6.97 8.86 8.74
CA TYR A 355 6.65 9.70 9.90
C TYR A 355 7.22 9.16 11.21
N SER A 356 8.30 8.38 11.19
CA SER A 356 8.82 7.78 12.42
C SER A 356 9.41 8.86 13.34
N SER A 357 8.83 8.99 14.52
CA SER A 357 9.48 9.72 15.58
C SER A 357 10.81 9.04 15.95
N LEU A 358 11.90 9.77 16.01
CA LEU A 358 13.22 9.28 16.49
C LEU A 358 13.10 8.50 17.82
N ASN A 359 12.09 8.81 18.63
CA ASN A 359 11.80 8.12 19.87
C ASN A 359 11.36 6.64 19.67
N TYR A 360 10.71 6.32 18.56
CA TYR A 360 10.33 4.93 18.21
C TYR A 360 11.56 4.14 17.76
N ILE A 361 12.38 4.73 16.89
CA ILE A 361 13.60 4.07 16.38
C ILE A 361 14.57 3.73 17.51
N LYS A 362 14.70 4.59 18.50
CA LYS A 362 15.53 4.36 19.68
C LYS A 362 15.15 3.09 20.48
N GLN A 363 13.90 2.67 20.41
CA GLN A 363 13.40 1.48 21.12
C GLN A 363 13.63 0.18 20.34
N LEU A 364 13.83 0.27 19.02
CA LEU A 364 14.04 -0.89 18.17
C LEU A 364 15.46 -1.44 18.35
N PRO A 365 15.63 -2.76 18.50
CA PRO A 365 16.95 -3.38 18.65
C PRO A 365 17.69 -3.51 17.31
N LEU A 366 17.86 -2.39 16.60
CA LEU A 366 18.51 -2.32 15.29
C LEU A 366 20.03 -2.44 15.40
N ASN A 367 20.67 -2.81 14.29
CA ASN A 367 22.11 -2.84 14.12
C ASN A 367 22.59 -1.84 13.08
N ILE A 368 21.77 -1.53 12.07
CA ILE A 368 22.10 -0.72 10.90
C ILE A 368 20.92 0.20 10.59
N ILE A 369 21.20 1.40 10.11
CA ILE A 369 20.21 2.31 9.53
C ILE A 369 20.70 2.63 8.12
N LYS A 370 19.83 2.43 7.11
CA LYS A 370 20.07 2.81 5.73
C LYS A 370 19.31 4.12 5.47
N VAL A 371 20.04 5.18 5.22
CA VAL A 371 19.46 6.49 4.88
C VAL A 371 18.95 6.44 3.45
N ASP A 372 17.72 6.87 3.24
CA ASP A 372 17.12 6.89 1.91
C ASP A 372 17.87 7.82 0.96
N LYS A 373 17.87 7.46 -0.32
CA LYS A 373 18.56 8.19 -1.38
C LYS A 373 18.12 9.65 -1.48
N THR A 374 16.84 9.95 -1.19
CA THR A 374 16.30 11.31 -1.26
C THR A 374 17.02 12.31 -0.34
N PHE A 375 17.67 11.85 0.73
CA PHE A 375 18.49 12.70 1.59
C PHE A 375 19.89 12.96 1.04
N ILE A 376 20.32 12.15 0.08
CA ILE A 376 21.68 12.20 -0.46
C ILE A 376 21.72 12.91 -1.82
N ASP A 377 20.64 12.81 -2.60
CA ASP A 377 20.61 13.34 -3.97
C ASP A 377 20.90 14.84 -4.02
N ASP A 378 20.41 15.63 -3.07
CA ASP A 378 20.56 17.09 -3.03
C ASP A 378 21.69 17.56 -2.11
N ILE A 379 22.46 16.65 -1.47
CA ILE A 379 23.46 16.98 -0.42
C ILE A 379 24.58 17.89 -0.94
N VAL A 380 24.84 17.92 -2.23
CA VAL A 380 25.89 18.74 -2.86
C VAL A 380 25.36 20.12 -3.25
N GLU A 381 24.06 20.23 -3.57
CA GLU A 381 23.46 21.43 -4.16
C GLU A 381 22.64 22.22 -3.13
N ASP A 382 22.17 21.62 -2.03
CA ASP A 382 21.35 22.25 -1.00
C ASP A 382 22.10 22.41 0.31
N GLU A 383 22.33 23.67 0.74
CA GLU A 383 22.96 24.00 2.04
C GLU A 383 22.18 23.44 3.24
N TYR A 384 20.87 23.19 3.13
CA TYR A 384 20.05 22.59 4.19
C TYR A 384 20.15 21.07 4.24
N ALA A 385 20.65 20.42 3.17
CA ALA A 385 20.86 18.97 3.11
C ALA A 385 22.25 18.55 3.66
N GLN A 386 23.17 19.50 3.84
CA GLN A 386 24.52 19.29 4.40
C GLN A 386 24.49 19.34 5.92
#